data_a367a86166caa78b6bbaced7b8a28f99
#
_entry.id   a367a86166caa78b6bbaced7b8a28f99
#
_cell.length_a   1.000
_cell.length_b   1.000
_cell.length_c   1.000
_cell.angle_alpha   90.00
_cell.angle_beta   90.00
_cell.angle_gamma   90.00
#
_symmetry.space_group_name_H-M   'P 1'
#
loop_
_entity.id
_entity.type
_entity.pdbx_description
1 polymer ?
#
loop_
_entity_poly.entity_id
_entity_poly.type
_entity_poly.pdbx_seq_one_letter_code
_entity_poly.pdbx_strand_id
1 'polypeptide(L)'
;MPRRGRITKRDVLPDPLYGSKLVTKLINNVMYDGKKGVAQTIVYDAFKLVEEKLGQNPLEVFQEALENVMPVLEVKARRVGGSTYQVPMEVRAERRQTLGLRWMILFARKRGEKTMAERLAGEILDAKNSAGGAFKKKEETHRMAEANKAFAHYRY
;
A
#
# COMPACT_ATOMS: atom_id res chain seq x y z
N MET A 1 22.54 12.58 10.28
CA MET A 1 22.04 11.41 9.52
C MET A 1 23.22 10.49 9.20
N PRO A 2 23.14 9.20 9.47
CA PRO A 2 24.24 8.28 9.16
C PRO A 2 24.38 8.13 7.63
N ARG A 3 25.57 8.45 7.11
CA ARG A 3 25.85 8.30 5.67
C ARG A 3 26.22 6.86 5.29
N ARG A 4 26.83 6.11 6.20
CA ARG A 4 27.37 4.74 5.96
C ARG A 4 26.92 3.73 7.01
N GLY A 5 26.29 4.15 8.10
CA GLY A 5 25.83 3.29 9.18
C GLY A 5 24.51 2.60 8.85
N ARG A 6 24.29 1.41 9.38
CA ARG A 6 23.01 0.70 9.30
C ARG A 6 22.01 1.40 10.21
N ILE A 7 20.90 1.86 9.63
CA ILE A 7 19.81 2.48 10.39
C ILE A 7 18.98 1.37 11.03
N THR A 8 18.85 1.40 12.36
CA THR A 8 17.95 0.50 13.09
C THR A 8 16.50 0.84 12.76
N LYS A 9 15.73 -0.15 12.33
CA LYS A 9 14.30 0.02 12.08
C LYS A 9 13.57 0.11 13.42
N ARG A 10 12.73 1.13 13.57
CA ARG A 10 11.82 1.21 14.72
C ARG A 10 10.67 0.25 14.51
N ASP A 11 10.43 -0.62 15.48
CA ASP A 11 9.26 -1.51 15.45
C ASP A 11 8.01 -0.70 15.86
N VAL A 12 6.88 -1.10 15.30
CA VAL A 12 5.58 -0.45 15.52
C VAL A 12 4.78 -1.32 16.49
N LEU A 13 4.21 -0.71 17.53
CA LEU A 13 3.32 -1.42 18.46
C LEU A 13 2.04 -1.85 17.73
N PRO A 14 1.48 -3.01 18.07
CA PRO A 14 0.21 -3.46 17.50
C PRO A 14 -0.93 -2.52 17.91
N ASP A 15 -1.95 -2.47 17.08
CA ASP A 15 -3.15 -1.68 17.35
C ASP A 15 -3.91 -2.27 18.55
N PRO A 16 -4.41 -1.43 19.49
CA PRO A 16 -5.06 -1.92 20.70
C PRO A 16 -6.40 -2.64 20.44
N LEU A 17 -7.13 -2.29 19.36
CA LEU A 17 -8.43 -2.89 19.05
C LEU A 17 -8.29 -4.19 18.26
N TYR A 18 -7.46 -4.20 17.23
CA TYR A 18 -7.29 -5.35 16.33
C TYR A 18 -6.03 -6.18 16.62
N GLY A 19 -5.18 -5.79 17.56
CA GLY A 19 -3.94 -6.49 17.91
C GLY A 19 -2.92 -6.62 16.74
N SER A 20 -3.10 -5.86 15.65
CA SER A 20 -2.35 -6.01 14.41
C SER A 20 -1.38 -4.84 14.16
N LYS A 21 -0.11 -5.17 13.93
CA LYS A 21 0.90 -4.19 13.48
C LYS A 21 0.56 -3.61 12.09
N LEU A 22 -0.16 -4.36 11.27
CA LEU A 22 -0.56 -3.94 9.93
C LEU A 22 -1.58 -2.79 10.00
N VAL A 23 -2.54 -2.88 10.92
CA VAL A 23 -3.53 -1.81 11.17
C VAL A 23 -2.84 -0.55 11.67
N THR A 24 -1.87 -0.67 12.58
CA THR A 24 -1.10 0.50 13.03
C THR A 24 -0.33 1.15 11.88
N LYS A 25 0.26 0.36 10.97
CA LYS A 25 0.91 0.89 9.77
C LYS A 25 -0.08 1.60 8.84
N LEU A 26 -1.31 1.08 8.68
CA LEU A 26 -2.38 1.73 7.94
C LEU A 26 -2.73 3.08 8.56
N ILE A 27 -3.00 3.13 9.87
CA ILE A 27 -3.29 4.36 10.62
C ILE A 27 -2.18 5.41 10.45
N ASN A 28 -0.92 4.99 10.58
CA ASN A 28 0.22 5.90 10.42
C ASN A 28 0.34 6.46 8.99
N ASN A 29 -0.10 5.72 7.97
CA ASN A 29 -0.12 6.19 6.58
C ASN A 29 -1.34 7.07 6.26
N VAL A 30 -2.47 6.85 6.93
CA VAL A 30 -3.67 7.72 6.81
C VAL A 30 -3.46 9.05 7.52
N MET A 31 -2.68 9.06 8.59
CA MET A 31 -2.44 10.22 9.44
C MET A 31 -1.85 11.40 8.67
N TYR A 32 -2.38 12.61 8.96
CA TYR A 32 -1.82 13.90 8.55
C TYR A 32 -1.47 14.73 9.79
N ASP A 33 -0.41 15.52 9.72
CA ASP A 33 0.01 16.50 10.72
C ASP A 33 0.12 15.94 12.15
N GLY A 34 0.43 14.66 12.29
CA GLY A 34 0.52 13.99 13.59
C GLY A 34 -0.83 13.71 14.27
N LYS A 35 -1.96 13.95 13.59
CA LYS A 35 -3.31 13.75 14.15
C LYS A 35 -3.70 12.26 14.17
N LYS A 36 -3.04 11.49 15.04
CA LYS A 36 -3.20 10.03 15.10
C LYS A 36 -4.61 9.59 15.51
N GLY A 37 -5.23 10.28 16.51
CA GLY A 37 -6.58 9.95 16.97
C GLY A 37 -7.62 10.03 15.86
N VAL A 38 -7.57 11.09 15.03
CA VAL A 38 -8.45 11.23 13.86
C VAL A 38 -8.24 10.10 12.85
N ALA A 39 -6.99 9.73 12.58
CA ALA A 39 -6.67 8.64 11.67
C ALA A 39 -7.16 7.28 12.20
N GLN A 40 -7.09 7.05 13.52
CA GLN A 40 -7.65 5.85 14.16
C GLN A 40 -9.16 5.77 13.97
N THR A 41 -9.89 6.84 14.26
CA THR A 41 -11.34 6.90 14.06
C THR A 41 -11.71 6.59 12.61
N ILE A 42 -11.03 7.21 11.63
CA ILE A 42 -11.27 6.96 10.20
C ILE A 42 -11.08 5.48 9.85
N VAL A 43 -10.01 4.84 10.31
CA VAL A 43 -9.73 3.43 10.01
C VAL A 43 -10.75 2.51 10.69
N TYR A 44 -11.10 2.79 11.94
CA TYR A 44 -12.08 1.98 12.67
C TYR A 44 -13.49 2.09 12.05
N ASP A 45 -13.90 3.29 11.67
CA ASP A 45 -15.18 3.50 10.99
C ASP A 45 -15.20 2.84 9.60
N ALA A 46 -14.07 2.90 8.87
CA ALA A 46 -13.94 2.19 7.60
C ALA A 46 -14.08 0.67 7.78
N PHE A 47 -13.48 0.10 8.82
CA PHE A 47 -13.57 -1.33 9.10
C PHE A 47 -14.99 -1.75 9.51
N LYS A 48 -15.70 -0.94 10.30
CA LYS A 48 -17.12 -1.16 10.60
C LYS A 48 -17.97 -1.19 9.32
N LEU A 49 -17.76 -0.23 8.41
CA LEU A 49 -18.48 -0.19 7.12
C LEU A 49 -18.18 -1.43 6.26
N VAL A 50 -16.96 -1.95 6.29
CA VAL A 50 -16.60 -3.19 5.58
C VAL A 50 -17.31 -4.39 6.20
N GLU A 51 -17.34 -4.49 7.53
CA GLU A 51 -18.02 -5.53 8.27
C GLU A 51 -19.55 -5.52 8.01
N GLU A 52 -20.17 -4.34 8.06
CA GLU A 52 -21.60 -4.17 7.76
C GLU A 52 -21.96 -4.61 6.35
N LYS A 53 -21.10 -4.35 5.35
CA LYS A 53 -21.36 -4.69 3.94
C LYS A 53 -21.12 -6.16 3.61
N LEU A 54 -20.13 -6.81 4.23
CA LEU A 54 -19.75 -8.18 3.89
C LEU A 54 -20.12 -9.21 4.95
N GLY A 55 -20.40 -8.79 6.18
CA GLY A 55 -20.61 -9.72 7.32
C GLY A 55 -19.37 -10.57 7.66
N GLN A 56 -18.18 -10.14 7.27
CA GLN A 56 -16.91 -10.84 7.46
C GLN A 56 -15.99 -10.04 8.38
N ASN A 57 -15.00 -10.71 8.97
CA ASN A 57 -13.98 -10.05 9.78
C ASN A 57 -13.24 -8.99 8.94
N PRO A 58 -13.30 -7.70 9.30
CA PRO A 58 -12.72 -6.62 8.52
C PRO A 58 -11.20 -6.70 8.41
N LEU A 59 -10.53 -7.32 9.40
CA LEU A 59 -9.08 -7.52 9.38
C LEU A 59 -8.67 -8.51 8.28
N GLU A 60 -9.40 -9.61 8.13
CA GLU A 60 -9.13 -10.62 7.10
C GLU A 60 -9.40 -10.06 5.71
N VAL A 61 -10.52 -9.35 5.54
CA VAL A 61 -10.86 -8.65 4.30
C VAL A 61 -9.77 -7.64 3.91
N PHE A 62 -9.27 -6.89 4.88
CA PHE A 62 -8.19 -5.93 4.64
C PHE A 62 -6.86 -6.59 4.27
N GLN A 63 -6.52 -7.73 4.89
CA GLN A 63 -5.31 -8.48 4.55
C GLN A 63 -5.38 -9.02 3.13
N GLU A 64 -6.50 -9.64 2.74
CA GLU A 64 -6.74 -10.13 1.39
C GLU A 64 -6.68 -8.99 0.35
N ALA A 65 -7.35 -7.88 0.63
CA ALA A 65 -7.31 -6.68 -0.22
C ALA A 65 -5.88 -6.14 -0.39
N LEU A 66 -5.10 -6.11 0.69
CA LEU A 66 -3.72 -5.65 0.64
C LEU A 66 -2.84 -6.60 -0.18
N GLU A 67 -2.98 -7.91 -0.03
CA GLU A 67 -2.25 -8.90 -0.83
C GLU A 67 -2.53 -8.73 -2.33
N ASN A 68 -3.78 -8.47 -2.69
CA ASN A 68 -4.18 -8.20 -4.07
C ASN A 68 -3.52 -6.93 -4.64
N VAL A 69 -3.22 -5.94 -3.82
CA VAL A 69 -2.61 -4.65 -4.23
C VAL A 69 -1.09 -4.66 -4.17
N MET A 70 -0.48 -5.52 -3.36
CA MET A 70 0.97 -5.56 -3.20
C MET A 70 1.70 -5.96 -4.49
N PRO A 71 2.63 -5.11 -5.04
CA PRO A 71 3.37 -5.45 -6.25
C PRO A 71 4.52 -6.41 -5.98
N VAL A 72 4.79 -7.31 -6.89
CA VAL A 72 5.96 -8.20 -6.88
C VAL A 72 7.15 -7.54 -7.58
N LEU A 73 6.88 -6.77 -8.63
CA LEU A 73 7.88 -6.09 -9.45
C LEU A 73 7.69 -4.57 -9.38
N GLU A 74 8.78 -3.84 -9.43
CA GLU A 74 8.81 -2.39 -9.65
C GLU A 74 9.86 -2.04 -10.69
N VAL A 75 9.78 -0.83 -11.24
CA VAL A 75 10.76 -0.33 -12.22
C VAL A 75 11.59 0.75 -11.57
N LYS A 76 12.91 0.64 -11.68
CA LYS A 76 13.86 1.66 -11.23
C LYS A 76 14.60 2.28 -12.40
N ALA A 77 14.66 3.60 -12.43
CA ALA A 77 15.48 4.33 -13.38
C ALA A 77 16.95 4.13 -13.05
N ARG A 78 17.74 3.66 -14.02
CA ARG A 78 19.20 3.57 -13.94
C ARG A 78 19.84 4.28 -15.12
N ARG A 79 20.93 5.01 -14.85
CA ARG A 79 21.71 5.69 -15.88
C ARG A 79 22.89 4.82 -16.28
N VAL A 80 22.95 4.43 -17.55
CA VAL A 80 24.02 3.61 -18.12
C VAL A 80 24.49 4.30 -19.41
N GLY A 81 25.78 4.62 -19.49
CA GLY A 81 26.36 5.25 -20.69
C GLY A 81 25.70 6.57 -21.12
N GLY A 82 25.20 7.38 -20.15
CA GLY A 82 24.51 8.65 -20.44
C GLY A 82 23.01 8.53 -20.70
N SER A 83 22.48 7.36 -20.99
CA SER A 83 21.05 7.09 -21.19
C SER A 83 20.40 6.56 -19.93
N THR A 84 19.12 6.89 -19.69
CA THR A 84 18.36 6.41 -18.54
C THR A 84 17.45 5.28 -18.96
N TYR A 85 17.64 4.12 -18.34
CA TYR A 85 16.84 2.92 -18.57
C TYR A 85 15.93 2.62 -17.38
N GLN A 86 14.73 2.12 -17.67
CA GLN A 86 13.79 1.63 -16.67
C GLN A 86 14.08 0.14 -16.43
N VAL A 87 14.71 -0.18 -15.29
CA VAL A 87 15.15 -1.56 -14.98
C VAL A 87 14.13 -2.22 -14.06
N PRO A 88 13.51 -3.35 -14.45
CA PRO A 88 12.60 -4.09 -13.60
C PRO A 88 13.36 -4.78 -12.46
N MET A 89 12.83 -4.67 -11.25
CA MET A 89 13.41 -5.25 -10.04
C MET A 89 12.32 -5.88 -9.17
N GLU A 90 12.66 -6.98 -8.49
CA GLU A 90 11.81 -7.56 -7.47
C GLU A 90 11.73 -6.65 -6.25
N VAL A 91 10.52 -6.54 -5.69
CA VAL A 91 10.26 -5.72 -4.51
C VAL A 91 10.40 -6.56 -3.25
N ARG A 92 11.21 -6.11 -2.29
CA ARG A 92 11.35 -6.76 -0.98
C ARG A 92 10.01 -6.76 -0.23
N ALA A 93 9.73 -7.79 0.58
CA ALA A 93 8.47 -7.99 1.28
C ALA A 93 8.00 -6.75 2.07
N GLU A 94 8.88 -6.11 2.82
CA GLU A 94 8.54 -4.89 3.59
C GLU A 94 8.15 -3.71 2.68
N ARG A 95 8.80 -3.57 1.54
CA ARG A 95 8.50 -2.52 0.57
C ARG A 95 7.21 -2.83 -0.18
N ARG A 96 6.92 -4.10 -0.49
CA ARG A 96 5.64 -4.55 -1.07
C ARG A 96 4.48 -4.08 -0.18
N GLN A 97 4.56 -4.37 1.12
CA GLN A 97 3.57 -3.95 2.10
C GLN A 97 3.41 -2.42 2.15
N THR A 98 4.53 -1.70 2.17
CA THR A 98 4.53 -0.23 2.20
C THR A 98 3.91 0.38 0.94
N LEU A 99 4.20 -0.17 -0.24
CA LEU A 99 3.64 0.28 -1.51
C LEU A 99 2.13 -0.01 -1.57
N GLY A 100 1.70 -1.21 -1.18
CA GLY A 100 0.29 -1.58 -1.12
C GLY A 100 -0.52 -0.63 -0.24
N LEU A 101 -0.07 -0.37 0.99
CA LEU A 101 -0.72 0.57 1.91
C LEU A 101 -0.76 1.99 1.33
N ARG A 102 0.34 2.47 0.76
CA ARG A 102 0.42 3.81 0.16
C ARG A 102 -0.53 3.96 -1.02
N TRP A 103 -0.59 2.98 -1.91
CA TRP A 103 -1.49 3.04 -3.07
C TRP A 103 -2.96 2.96 -2.65
N MET A 104 -3.30 2.07 -1.73
CA MET A 104 -4.66 1.97 -1.20
C MET A 104 -5.15 3.33 -0.65
N ILE A 105 -4.34 4.00 0.16
CA ILE A 105 -4.69 5.31 0.72
C ILE A 105 -4.72 6.41 -0.35
N LEU A 106 -3.75 6.40 -1.28
CA LEU A 106 -3.70 7.39 -2.36
C LEU A 106 -4.95 7.34 -3.23
N PHE A 107 -5.40 6.13 -3.59
CA PHE A 107 -6.58 5.97 -4.43
C PHE A 107 -7.89 6.12 -3.63
N ALA A 108 -7.92 5.73 -2.37
CA ALA A 108 -9.04 6.06 -1.48
C ALA A 108 -9.27 7.59 -1.44
N ARG A 109 -8.21 8.39 -1.29
CA ARG A 109 -8.31 9.88 -1.30
C ARG A 109 -8.86 10.46 -2.60
N LYS A 110 -8.70 9.77 -3.73
CA LYS A 110 -9.20 10.20 -5.05
C LYS A 110 -10.65 9.81 -5.32
N ARG A 111 -11.26 9.02 -4.45
CA ARG A 111 -12.67 8.59 -4.59
C ARG A 111 -13.63 9.75 -4.34
N GLY A 112 -14.85 9.60 -4.84
CA GLY A 112 -15.88 10.64 -4.79
C GLY A 112 -16.80 10.58 -3.56
N GLU A 113 -16.66 9.57 -2.68
CA GLU A 113 -17.48 9.43 -1.48
C GLU A 113 -17.25 10.61 -0.52
N LYS A 114 -18.22 10.88 0.36
CA LYS A 114 -18.25 12.07 1.20
C LYS A 114 -17.15 12.03 2.27
N THR A 115 -17.05 10.95 3.03
CA THR A 115 -16.10 10.82 4.15
C THR A 115 -14.88 9.99 3.77
N MET A 116 -13.75 10.21 4.46
CA MET A 116 -12.55 9.40 4.24
C MET A 116 -12.73 7.95 4.67
N ALA A 117 -13.57 7.69 5.68
CA ALA A 117 -13.92 6.35 6.11
C ALA A 117 -14.65 5.57 5.01
N GLU A 118 -15.64 6.19 4.37
CA GLU A 118 -16.37 5.60 3.22
C GLU A 118 -15.43 5.34 2.03
N ARG A 119 -14.55 6.29 1.72
CA ARG A 119 -13.56 6.18 0.64
C ARG A 119 -12.59 5.01 0.88
N LEU A 120 -12.10 4.89 2.11
CA LEU A 120 -11.18 3.82 2.48
C LEU A 120 -11.89 2.45 2.46
N ALA A 121 -13.11 2.37 3.00
CA ALA A 121 -13.92 1.15 2.96
C ALA A 121 -14.21 0.73 1.51
N GLY A 122 -14.59 1.68 0.66
CA GLY A 122 -14.83 1.43 -0.76
C GLY A 122 -13.60 0.89 -1.48
N GLU A 123 -12.41 1.47 -1.25
CA GLU A 123 -11.18 1.00 -1.88
C GLU A 123 -10.74 -0.38 -1.38
N ILE A 124 -10.96 -0.69 -0.08
CA ILE A 124 -10.70 -2.03 0.48
C ILE A 124 -11.59 -3.08 -0.19
N LEU A 125 -12.89 -2.80 -0.33
CA LEU A 125 -13.85 -3.70 -0.97
C LEU A 125 -13.53 -3.95 -2.44
N ASP A 126 -13.20 -2.89 -3.18
CA ASP A 126 -12.81 -2.99 -4.58
C ASP A 126 -11.50 -3.78 -4.72
N ALA A 127 -10.51 -3.51 -3.87
CA ALA A 127 -9.23 -4.21 -3.87
C ALA A 127 -9.36 -5.71 -3.55
N LYS A 128 -10.27 -6.07 -2.63
CA LYS A 128 -10.62 -7.47 -2.37
C LYS A 128 -11.10 -8.17 -3.63
N ASN A 129 -11.93 -7.50 -4.42
CA ASN A 129 -12.48 -8.02 -5.67
C ASN A 129 -11.52 -7.84 -6.87
N SER A 130 -10.23 -7.59 -6.63
CA SER A 130 -9.23 -7.34 -7.69
C SER A 130 -9.64 -6.19 -8.62
N ALA A 131 -10.24 -5.15 -8.05
CA ALA A 131 -10.70 -3.95 -8.73
C ALA A 131 -10.19 -2.69 -8.03
N GLY A 132 -10.65 -1.51 -8.47
CA GLY A 132 -10.27 -0.24 -7.86
C GLY A 132 -8.96 0.36 -8.38
N GLY A 133 -8.66 1.56 -7.89
CA GLY A 133 -7.51 2.34 -8.35
C GLY A 133 -6.17 1.76 -7.90
N ALA A 134 -6.11 1.25 -6.68
CA ALA A 134 -4.89 0.66 -6.13
C ALA A 134 -4.49 -0.62 -6.86
N PHE A 135 -5.46 -1.47 -7.18
CA PHE A 135 -5.23 -2.68 -7.96
C PHE A 135 -4.77 -2.37 -9.40
N LYS A 136 -5.44 -1.42 -10.06
CA LYS A 136 -5.02 -0.94 -11.40
C LYS A 136 -3.59 -0.41 -11.39
N LYS A 137 -3.17 0.27 -10.32
CA LYS A 137 -1.79 0.76 -10.17
C LYS A 137 -0.77 -0.36 -10.07
N LYS A 138 -1.09 -1.44 -9.37
CA LYS A 138 -0.25 -2.65 -9.35
C LYS A 138 -0.10 -3.22 -10.76
N GLU A 139 -1.22 -3.42 -11.48
CA GLU A 139 -1.19 -3.96 -12.85
C GLU A 139 -0.39 -3.07 -13.81
N GLU A 140 -0.58 -1.74 -13.73
CA GLU A 140 0.22 -0.79 -14.52
C GLU A 140 1.72 -0.94 -14.23
N THR A 141 2.09 -1.05 -12.95
CA THR A 141 3.49 -1.22 -12.55
C THR A 141 4.07 -2.54 -13.05
N HIS A 142 3.32 -3.62 -12.97
CA HIS A 142 3.73 -4.93 -13.52
C HIS A 142 3.86 -4.90 -15.05
N ARG A 143 2.92 -4.26 -15.75
CA ARG A 143 2.97 -4.07 -17.22
C ARG A 143 4.19 -3.27 -17.64
N MET A 144 4.52 -2.19 -16.90
CA MET A 144 5.75 -1.43 -17.14
C MET A 144 7.01 -2.28 -16.93
N ALA A 145 7.03 -3.11 -15.87
CA ALA A 145 8.15 -4.01 -15.60
C ALA A 145 8.32 -5.06 -16.70
N GLU A 146 7.23 -5.61 -17.21
CA GLU A 146 7.23 -6.58 -18.29
C GLU A 146 7.68 -5.96 -19.62
N ALA A 147 7.18 -4.78 -19.98
CA ALA A 147 7.61 -4.05 -21.18
C ALA A 147 9.11 -3.72 -21.16
N ASN A 148 9.70 -3.53 -19.99
CA ASN A 148 11.13 -3.24 -19.81
C ASN A 148 11.98 -4.48 -19.47
N LYS A 149 11.44 -5.68 -19.64
CA LYS A 149 12.11 -6.95 -19.30
C LYS A 149 13.47 -7.11 -20.00
N ALA A 150 13.61 -6.58 -21.21
CA ALA A 150 14.86 -6.60 -21.96
C ALA A 150 16.04 -5.91 -21.22
N PHE A 151 15.76 -4.95 -20.34
CA PHE A 151 16.76 -4.22 -19.57
C PHE A 151 17.06 -4.85 -18.19
N ALA A 152 16.51 -6.03 -17.89
CA ALA A 152 16.71 -6.71 -16.60
C ALA A 152 18.18 -7.04 -16.31
N HIS A 153 19.01 -7.21 -17.34
CA HIS A 153 20.46 -7.46 -17.21
C HIS A 153 21.26 -6.25 -16.67
N TYR A 154 20.68 -5.05 -16.67
CA TYR A 154 21.29 -3.87 -16.01
C TYR A 154 21.03 -3.82 -14.48
N ARG A 155 20.62 -4.93 -13.91
CA ARG A 155 20.42 -5.14 -12.48
C ARG A 155 21.78 -5.37 -11.80
N TYR A 156 22.35 -4.37 -11.16
CA TYR A 156 23.56 -4.49 -10.31
C TYR A 156 23.28 -3.97 -8.92
#